data_8ebba8f3cc046fea37bb6ca110bdd9e6
#
_entry.id   8ebba8f3cc046fea37bb6ca110bdd9e6
#
_cell.length_a   1.000
_cell.length_b   1.000
_cell.length_c   1.000
_cell.angle_alpha   90.00
_cell.angle_beta   90.00
_cell.angle_gamma   90.00
#
_symmetry.space_group_name_H-M   'P 1'
#
loop_
_entity.id
_entity.type
_entity.pdbx_description
1 polymer ?
#
loop_
_entity_poly.entity_id
_entity_poly.type
_entity_poly.pdbx_seq_one_letter_code
_entity_poly.pdbx_strand_id
1 'polypeptide(L)'
;LWAFGSRGPLKDNPGYDPLMQAYGGIMSLTGNEGEAPIRVGTSIVDMGTGLWCVIGILNALNVQKNTGHGCIVDASLYETAVAWMTNSVASVGVDGERPLKQGSGARGIAPYQAYACSDGHLVIAAPNNSLFERLAQILGHPEWPNERRFQDNLSRYKNLSELNRLMEPILAQQTREYWQRALHEVGIPSAPVQTVPEMMCDPQTEALGMLQKIDDGIK
;
A
#
# COMPACT_ATOMS: atom_id res chain seq x y z
N LEU A 1 16.39 15.97 -14.22
CA LEU A 1 16.04 15.14 -13.08
C LEU A 1 16.99 15.42 -11.92
N TRP A 2 16.47 15.56 -10.72
CA TRP A 2 17.18 15.94 -9.51
C TRP A 2 16.93 14.94 -8.38
N ALA A 3 17.83 14.88 -7.39
CA ALA A 3 17.56 14.18 -6.15
C ALA A 3 16.59 14.98 -5.25
N PHE A 4 16.95 16.23 -4.92
CA PHE A 4 16.19 17.08 -4.01
C PHE A 4 15.40 18.22 -4.70
N GLY A 5 15.54 18.38 -6.01
CA GLY A 5 14.92 19.46 -6.78
C GLY A 5 15.93 20.46 -7.32
N SER A 6 15.49 21.29 -8.29
CA SER A 6 16.33 22.29 -8.95
C SER A 6 16.59 23.55 -8.10
N ARG A 7 15.95 23.65 -6.93
CA ARG A 7 15.99 24.81 -6.02
C ARG A 7 16.12 24.37 -4.56
N GLY A 8 16.44 25.30 -3.69
CA GLY A 8 16.51 25.06 -2.26
C GLY A 8 17.91 24.70 -1.76
N PRO A 9 18.06 24.49 -0.43
CA PRO A 9 19.37 24.33 0.21
C PRO A 9 20.07 23.00 -0.15
N LEU A 10 19.33 22.00 -0.64
CA LEU A 10 19.86 20.68 -0.97
C LEU A 10 19.94 20.40 -2.48
N LYS A 11 19.76 21.42 -3.33
CA LYS A 11 19.70 21.26 -4.79
C LYS A 11 20.90 20.53 -5.40
N ASP A 12 22.08 20.69 -4.81
CA ASP A 12 23.34 20.11 -5.30
C ASP A 12 23.69 18.77 -4.59
N ASN A 13 22.84 18.32 -3.67
CA ASN A 13 23.10 17.09 -2.94
C ASN A 13 22.69 15.85 -3.78
N PRO A 14 23.51 14.79 -3.73
CA PRO A 14 23.16 13.53 -4.36
C PRO A 14 22.06 12.81 -3.57
N GLY A 15 21.32 11.94 -4.24
CA GLY A 15 20.29 11.11 -3.61
C GLY A 15 19.95 9.88 -4.43
N TYR A 16 19.45 8.89 -3.74
CA TYR A 16 18.94 7.62 -4.27
C TYR A 16 17.58 7.33 -3.62
N ASP A 17 16.83 6.40 -4.19
CA ASP A 17 15.52 6.00 -3.69
C ASP A 17 15.46 5.80 -2.16
N PRO A 18 16.32 4.97 -1.50
CA PRO A 18 16.23 4.77 -0.05
C PRO A 18 16.47 6.04 0.76
N LEU A 19 17.34 6.93 0.28
CA LEU A 19 17.61 8.23 0.93
C LEU A 19 16.38 9.12 0.86
N MET A 20 15.68 9.11 -0.27
CA MET A 20 14.44 9.88 -0.44
C MET A 20 13.26 9.28 0.31
N GLN A 21 13.18 7.95 0.43
CA GLN A 21 12.20 7.31 1.32
C GLN A 21 12.41 7.72 2.79
N ALA A 22 13.66 7.83 3.24
CA ALA A 22 13.98 8.29 4.59
C ALA A 22 13.67 9.78 4.76
N TYR A 23 14.21 10.63 3.90
CA TYR A 23 14.11 12.08 3.99
C TYR A 23 12.69 12.60 3.71
N GLY A 24 11.97 11.98 2.77
CA GLY A 24 10.58 12.30 2.42
C GLY A 24 9.53 11.72 3.36
N GLY A 25 9.94 11.02 4.44
CA GLY A 25 9.04 10.57 5.50
C GLY A 25 8.41 9.18 5.28
N ILE A 26 8.57 8.52 4.13
CA ILE A 26 7.97 7.21 3.83
C ILE A 26 8.36 6.16 4.88
N MET A 27 9.64 6.12 5.26
CA MET A 27 10.15 5.17 6.26
C MET A 27 9.58 5.42 7.67
N SER A 28 9.06 6.60 7.95
CA SER A 28 8.42 6.90 9.25
C SER A 28 7.06 6.23 9.41
N LEU A 29 6.45 5.79 8.30
CA LEU A 29 5.14 5.13 8.25
C LEU A 29 5.22 3.64 7.93
N THR A 30 6.37 3.16 7.42
CA THR A 30 6.56 1.78 6.97
C THR A 30 7.03 0.90 8.13
N GLY A 31 6.40 -0.28 8.28
CA GLY A 31 6.69 -1.25 9.34
C GLY A 31 5.75 -1.15 10.54
N ASN A 32 6.11 -1.78 11.66
CA ASN A 32 5.33 -1.80 12.87
C ASN A 32 5.79 -0.72 13.85
N GLU A 33 4.88 -0.25 14.71
CA GLU A 33 5.22 0.74 15.75
C GLU A 33 6.24 0.16 16.73
N GLY A 34 7.21 0.98 17.12
CA GLY A 34 8.31 0.56 18.00
C GLY A 34 9.48 -0.14 17.31
N GLU A 35 9.35 -0.52 16.03
CA GLU A 35 10.42 -1.14 15.26
C GLU A 35 11.30 -0.10 14.56
N ALA A 36 12.52 -0.52 14.18
CA ALA A 36 13.43 0.30 13.38
C ALA A 36 12.78 0.77 12.07
N PRO A 37 13.22 1.91 11.49
CA PRO A 37 12.75 2.33 10.19
C PRO A 37 13.00 1.29 9.10
N ILE A 38 12.00 1.01 8.27
CA ILE A 38 12.09 0.07 7.15
C ILE A 38 11.74 0.80 5.87
N ARG A 39 12.47 0.51 4.79
CA ARG A 39 12.11 1.00 3.46
C ARG A 39 11.06 0.11 2.80
N VAL A 40 10.32 0.65 1.85
CA VAL A 40 9.56 -0.15 0.88
C VAL A 40 10.54 -0.96 0.04
N GLY A 41 10.28 -2.23 -0.19
CA GLY A 41 11.20 -3.18 -0.83
C GLY A 41 11.54 -2.84 -2.29
N THR A 42 10.64 -2.17 -3.01
CA THR A 42 10.85 -1.71 -4.38
C THR A 42 11.36 -0.26 -4.42
N SER A 43 11.96 0.17 -5.54
CA SER A 43 12.38 1.57 -5.77
C SER A 43 11.17 2.44 -6.11
N ILE A 44 10.24 2.60 -5.16
CA ILE A 44 8.95 3.27 -5.35
C ILE A 44 9.10 4.76 -5.69
N VAL A 45 10.14 5.42 -5.20
CA VAL A 45 10.42 6.82 -5.47
C VAL A 45 11.01 6.99 -6.88
N ASP A 46 11.98 6.16 -7.26
CA ASP A 46 12.58 6.19 -8.59
C ASP A 46 11.53 5.93 -9.67
N MET A 47 10.75 4.85 -9.52
CA MET A 47 9.70 4.48 -10.46
C MET A 47 8.62 5.56 -10.57
N GLY A 48 8.19 6.12 -9.43
CA GLY A 48 7.22 7.21 -9.41
C GLY A 48 7.75 8.47 -10.09
N THR A 49 9.02 8.81 -9.88
CA THR A 49 9.65 9.97 -10.53
C THR A 49 9.75 9.77 -12.04
N GLY A 50 10.06 8.56 -12.48
CA GLY A 50 10.01 8.20 -13.91
C GLY A 50 8.63 8.44 -14.52
N LEU A 51 7.56 8.06 -13.83
CA LEU A 51 6.17 8.32 -14.29
C LEU A 51 5.88 9.83 -14.37
N TRP A 52 6.28 10.63 -13.38
CA TRP A 52 6.14 12.09 -13.42
C TRP A 52 6.90 12.71 -14.60
N CYS A 53 8.12 12.23 -14.88
CA CYS A 53 8.87 12.66 -16.06
C CYS A 53 8.10 12.36 -17.35
N VAL A 54 7.54 11.17 -17.52
CA VAL A 54 6.76 10.80 -18.70
C VAL A 54 5.55 11.71 -18.85
N ILE A 55 4.78 11.94 -17.78
CA ILE A 55 3.61 12.83 -17.79
C ILE A 55 4.02 14.25 -18.17
N GLY A 56 5.10 14.77 -17.56
CA GLY A 56 5.62 16.09 -17.85
C GLY A 56 6.08 16.26 -19.30
N ILE A 57 6.81 15.27 -19.84
CA ILE A 57 7.28 15.25 -21.23
C ILE A 57 6.11 15.22 -22.21
N LEU A 58 5.12 14.35 -21.99
CA LEU A 58 3.94 14.27 -22.86
C LEU A 58 3.15 15.58 -22.86
N ASN A 59 3.01 16.23 -21.69
CA ASN A 59 2.37 17.54 -21.62
C ASN A 59 3.20 18.61 -22.34
N ALA A 60 4.51 18.64 -22.17
CA ALA A 60 5.42 19.55 -22.85
C ALA A 60 5.37 19.40 -24.39
N LEU A 61 5.31 18.17 -24.89
CA LEU A 61 5.16 17.90 -26.32
C LEU A 61 3.82 18.40 -26.86
N ASN A 62 2.74 18.24 -26.09
CA ASN A 62 1.44 18.79 -26.46
C ASN A 62 1.43 20.32 -26.51
N VAL A 63 2.05 20.96 -25.53
CA VAL A 63 2.22 22.44 -25.53
C VAL A 63 3.05 22.88 -26.73
N GLN A 64 4.18 22.22 -27.00
CA GLN A 64 5.05 22.53 -28.14
C GLN A 64 4.29 22.41 -29.47
N LYS A 65 3.49 21.36 -29.64
CA LYS A 65 2.68 21.18 -30.86
C LYS A 65 1.69 22.32 -31.10
N ASN A 66 1.15 22.91 -30.02
CA ASN A 66 0.15 23.97 -30.12
C ASN A 66 0.77 25.38 -30.18
N THR A 67 1.97 25.59 -29.62
CA THR A 67 2.59 26.90 -29.46
C THR A 67 3.87 27.09 -30.29
N GLY A 68 4.46 26.00 -30.78
CA GLY A 68 5.76 26.00 -31.44
C GLY A 68 6.95 26.15 -30.46
N HIS A 69 6.72 26.29 -29.16
CA HIS A 69 7.77 26.52 -28.17
C HIS A 69 7.97 25.30 -27.26
N GLY A 70 9.24 24.86 -27.11
CA GLY A 70 9.61 23.84 -26.14
C GLY A 70 9.73 24.39 -24.73
N CYS A 71 9.80 23.50 -23.73
CA CYS A 71 10.04 23.86 -22.34
C CYS A 71 10.94 22.82 -21.66
N ILE A 72 11.44 23.20 -20.48
CA ILE A 72 12.19 22.30 -19.60
C ILE A 72 11.18 21.61 -18.67
N VAL A 73 11.31 20.29 -18.55
CA VAL A 73 10.54 19.48 -17.58
C VAL A 73 11.46 19.09 -16.44
N ASP A 74 11.21 19.67 -15.27
CA ASP A 74 11.93 19.33 -14.04
C ASP A 74 11.11 18.36 -13.18
N ALA A 75 11.76 17.32 -12.66
CA ALA A 75 11.22 16.42 -11.66
C ALA A 75 12.31 16.03 -10.67
N SER A 76 11.92 15.71 -9.43
CA SER A 76 12.86 15.22 -8.43
C SER A 76 12.33 14.03 -7.65
N LEU A 77 13.26 13.23 -7.13
CA LEU A 77 12.95 12.12 -6.25
C LEU A 77 12.28 12.60 -4.97
N TYR A 78 12.77 13.71 -4.40
CA TYR A 78 12.20 14.26 -3.16
C TYR A 78 10.75 14.75 -3.35
N GLU A 79 10.45 15.47 -4.42
CA GLU A 79 9.09 15.92 -4.73
C GLU A 79 8.14 14.71 -4.89
N THR A 80 8.61 13.63 -5.52
CA THR A 80 7.86 12.37 -5.62
C THR A 80 7.62 11.75 -4.26
N ALA A 81 8.64 11.66 -3.41
CA ALA A 81 8.49 11.12 -2.06
C ALA A 81 7.48 11.91 -1.24
N VAL A 82 7.53 13.25 -1.30
CA VAL A 82 6.55 14.12 -0.63
C VAL A 82 5.15 13.96 -1.21
N ALA A 83 5.01 13.81 -2.53
CA ALA A 83 3.72 13.57 -3.16
C ALA A 83 3.05 12.28 -2.67
N TRP A 84 3.82 11.20 -2.45
CA TRP A 84 3.30 9.97 -1.86
C TRP A 84 2.80 10.14 -0.41
N MET A 85 3.27 11.17 0.30
CA MET A 85 2.87 11.46 1.67
C MET A 85 1.62 12.35 1.78
N THR A 86 0.95 12.69 0.68
CA THR A 86 -0.16 13.66 0.63
C THR A 86 -1.23 13.40 1.70
N ASN A 87 -1.70 12.15 1.85
CA ASN A 87 -2.73 11.79 2.84
C ASN A 87 -2.23 12.00 4.29
N SER A 88 -0.96 11.64 4.55
CA SER A 88 -0.36 11.80 5.88
C SER A 88 -0.13 13.28 6.21
N VAL A 89 0.29 14.06 5.23
CA VAL A 89 0.42 15.54 5.37
C VAL A 89 -0.93 16.17 5.66
N ALA A 90 -1.99 15.78 4.93
CA ALA A 90 -3.34 16.26 5.17
C ALA A 90 -3.84 15.89 6.57
N SER A 91 -3.62 14.66 7.03
CA SER A 91 -3.99 14.20 8.37
C SER A 91 -3.30 15.04 9.46
N VAL A 92 -1.97 15.24 9.36
CA VAL A 92 -1.24 16.08 10.30
C VAL A 92 -1.78 17.53 10.30
N GLY A 93 -2.15 18.04 9.12
CA GLY A 93 -2.73 19.38 9.00
C GLY A 93 -4.09 19.55 9.69
N VAL A 94 -4.87 18.46 9.79
CA VAL A 94 -6.19 18.45 10.45
C VAL A 94 -6.08 18.14 11.94
N ASP A 95 -5.38 17.06 12.29
CA ASP A 95 -5.37 16.50 13.65
C ASP A 95 -4.19 17.05 14.49
N GLY A 96 -3.12 17.55 13.86
CA GLY A 96 -1.86 17.90 14.50
C GLY A 96 -1.08 16.69 15.06
N GLU A 97 -1.58 15.47 14.87
CA GLU A 97 -1.00 14.26 15.41
C GLU A 97 0.02 13.64 14.46
N ARG A 98 1.11 13.12 15.05
CA ARG A 98 2.09 12.35 14.27
C ARG A 98 1.46 11.03 13.83
N PRO A 99 1.44 10.71 12.52
CA PRO A 99 1.02 9.40 12.05
C PRO A 99 1.96 8.30 12.57
N LEU A 100 1.38 7.20 13.05
CA LEU A 100 2.12 6.04 13.54
C LEU A 100 2.21 4.98 12.44
N LYS A 101 3.21 4.12 12.55
CA LYS A 101 3.31 2.91 11.71
C LYS A 101 2.14 1.98 12.01
N GLN A 102 1.54 1.40 10.97
CA GLN A 102 0.35 0.55 11.08
C GLN A 102 0.59 -0.90 10.65
N GLY A 103 1.85 -1.29 10.46
CA GLY A 103 2.17 -2.61 9.90
C GLY A 103 1.57 -2.76 8.49
N SER A 104 0.77 -3.81 8.30
CA SER A 104 0.01 -4.04 7.08
C SER A 104 -1.40 -3.40 7.10
N GLY A 105 -1.76 -2.74 8.20
CA GLY A 105 -3.09 -2.16 8.39
C GLY A 105 -3.21 -0.72 7.85
N ALA A 106 -4.43 -0.19 7.95
CA ALA A 106 -4.73 1.19 7.61
C ALA A 106 -5.29 1.96 8.82
N ARG A 107 -4.85 3.21 9.01
CA ARG A 107 -5.33 4.06 10.10
C ARG A 107 -6.83 4.30 10.01
N GLY A 108 -7.52 4.07 11.13
CA GLY A 108 -8.96 4.34 11.25
C GLY A 108 -9.88 3.31 10.60
N ILE A 109 -9.36 2.19 10.12
CA ILE A 109 -10.12 1.16 9.41
C ILE A 109 -9.87 -0.21 10.05
N ALA A 110 -10.95 -0.95 10.37
CA ALA A 110 -10.85 -2.28 11.00
C ALA A 110 -12.07 -3.18 10.67
N PRO A 111 -11.83 -4.48 10.33
CA PRO A 111 -10.52 -5.07 10.01
C PRO A 111 -10.05 -4.70 8.60
N TYR A 112 -8.78 -4.34 8.47
CA TYR A 112 -8.12 -4.06 7.21
C TYR A 112 -6.60 -4.27 7.37
N GLN A 113 -6.13 -5.50 7.23
CA GLN A 113 -4.71 -5.86 7.38
C GLN A 113 -4.42 -7.28 6.87
N ALA A 114 -3.14 -7.67 6.88
CA ALA A 114 -2.72 -9.04 6.63
C ALA A 114 -2.84 -9.88 7.90
N TYR A 115 -3.43 -11.07 7.75
CA TYR A 115 -3.57 -12.10 8.78
C TYR A 115 -2.81 -13.35 8.41
N ALA A 116 -2.24 -14.03 9.39
CA ALA A 116 -1.58 -15.32 9.17
C ALA A 116 -2.61 -16.42 8.88
N CYS A 117 -2.36 -17.17 7.83
CA CYS A 117 -3.02 -18.44 7.49
C CYS A 117 -2.02 -19.58 7.66
N SER A 118 -2.46 -20.83 7.45
CA SER A 118 -1.59 -22.01 7.62
C SER A 118 -0.40 -22.06 6.65
N ASP A 119 -0.49 -21.36 5.51
CA ASP A 119 0.49 -21.39 4.41
C ASP A 119 1.03 -20.00 4.01
N GLY A 120 0.81 -18.97 4.82
CA GLY A 120 1.27 -17.61 4.55
C GLY A 120 0.34 -16.55 5.09
N HIS A 121 0.25 -15.39 4.42
CA HIS A 121 -0.59 -14.27 4.86
C HIS A 121 -1.65 -13.91 3.83
N LEU A 122 -2.83 -13.52 4.31
CA LEU A 122 -3.95 -13.04 3.51
C LEU A 122 -4.37 -11.66 4.01
N VAL A 123 -4.41 -10.67 3.12
CA VAL A 123 -5.01 -9.37 3.43
C VAL A 123 -6.53 -9.51 3.36
N ILE A 124 -7.22 -9.05 4.41
CA ILE A 124 -8.69 -9.04 4.49
C ILE A 124 -9.14 -7.60 4.73
N ALA A 125 -10.12 -7.15 3.95
CA ALA A 125 -10.68 -5.80 4.03
C ALA A 125 -12.20 -5.87 4.27
N ALA A 126 -12.63 -5.68 5.53
CA ALA A 126 -14.06 -5.64 5.89
C ALA A 126 -14.38 -4.37 6.73
N PRO A 127 -14.15 -3.16 6.17
CA PRO A 127 -14.20 -1.91 6.95
C PRO A 127 -15.60 -1.46 7.35
N ASN A 128 -16.62 -1.79 6.57
CA ASN A 128 -18.00 -1.39 6.90
C ASN A 128 -18.77 -2.50 7.63
N ASN A 129 -19.91 -2.14 8.23
CA ASN A 129 -20.66 -3.08 9.07
C ASN A 129 -21.17 -4.28 8.29
N SER A 130 -21.69 -4.08 7.07
CA SER A 130 -22.20 -5.18 6.24
C SER A 130 -21.11 -6.18 5.83
N LEU A 131 -19.89 -5.72 5.55
CA LEU A 131 -18.75 -6.61 5.29
C LEU A 131 -18.30 -7.33 6.56
N PHE A 132 -18.30 -6.63 7.70
CA PHE A 132 -17.93 -7.22 8.98
C PHE A 132 -18.95 -8.27 9.46
N GLU A 133 -20.26 -8.05 9.26
CA GLU A 133 -21.31 -9.04 9.54
C GLU A 133 -21.06 -10.34 8.76
N ARG A 134 -20.78 -10.24 7.47
CA ARG A 134 -20.46 -11.40 6.63
C ARG A 134 -19.16 -12.08 7.05
N LEU A 135 -18.14 -11.31 7.41
CA LEU A 135 -16.87 -11.84 7.91
C LEU A 135 -17.10 -12.60 9.22
N ALA A 136 -17.83 -12.05 10.16
CA ALA A 136 -18.16 -12.69 11.43
C ALA A 136 -18.91 -14.00 11.24
N GLN A 137 -19.85 -14.06 10.29
CA GLN A 137 -20.56 -15.28 9.93
C GLN A 137 -19.61 -16.39 9.42
N ILE A 138 -18.71 -16.05 8.48
CA ILE A 138 -17.73 -16.98 7.93
C ILE A 138 -16.75 -17.48 9.00
N LEU A 139 -16.37 -16.63 9.94
CA LEU A 139 -15.49 -17.00 11.04
C LEU A 139 -16.21 -17.80 12.14
N GLY A 140 -17.55 -18.04 12.01
CA GLY A 140 -18.34 -18.79 12.96
C GLY A 140 -18.79 -17.99 14.19
N HIS A 141 -18.74 -16.66 14.11
CA HIS A 141 -19.05 -15.73 15.21
C HIS A 141 -20.07 -14.65 14.81
N PRO A 142 -21.30 -15.04 14.43
CA PRO A 142 -22.33 -14.10 13.99
C PRO A 142 -22.76 -13.10 15.08
N GLU A 143 -22.40 -13.33 16.32
CA GLU A 143 -22.68 -12.43 17.46
C GLU A 143 -21.78 -11.19 17.51
N TRP A 144 -20.55 -11.20 16.95
CA TRP A 144 -19.59 -10.12 17.06
C TRP A 144 -20.13 -8.74 16.61
N PRO A 145 -20.89 -8.61 15.51
CA PRO A 145 -21.43 -7.32 15.10
C PRO A 145 -22.40 -6.68 16.11
N ASN A 146 -23.00 -7.49 16.99
CA ASN A 146 -23.90 -7.03 18.03
C ASN A 146 -23.21 -6.65 19.34
N GLU A 147 -21.93 -6.98 19.47
CA GLU A 147 -21.15 -6.61 20.63
C GLU A 147 -20.73 -5.14 20.56
N ARG A 148 -20.90 -4.39 21.66
CA ARG A 148 -20.59 -2.96 21.74
C ARG A 148 -19.18 -2.63 21.29
N ARG A 149 -18.22 -3.53 21.49
CA ARG A 149 -16.81 -3.35 21.10
C ARG A 149 -16.56 -3.50 19.60
N PHE A 150 -17.51 -4.07 18.82
CA PHE A 150 -17.34 -4.35 17.38
C PHE A 150 -18.49 -3.85 16.50
N GLN A 151 -19.49 -3.21 17.08
CA GLN A 151 -20.75 -2.81 16.42
C GLN A 151 -20.56 -1.87 15.21
N ASP A 152 -19.50 -1.08 15.20
CA ASP A 152 -19.17 -0.15 14.12
C ASP A 152 -17.65 -0.08 13.89
N ASN A 153 -17.24 0.55 12.78
CA ASN A 153 -15.82 0.63 12.42
C ASN A 153 -14.97 1.33 13.50
N LEU A 154 -15.47 2.40 14.10
CA LEU A 154 -14.73 3.12 15.13
C LEU A 154 -14.50 2.25 16.38
N SER A 155 -15.54 1.53 16.79
CA SER A 155 -15.46 0.59 17.92
C SER A 155 -14.51 -0.56 17.61
N ARG A 156 -14.55 -1.14 16.42
CA ARG A 156 -13.61 -2.17 15.96
C ARG A 156 -12.17 -1.65 15.95
N TYR A 157 -11.95 -0.46 15.41
CA TYR A 157 -10.61 0.13 15.36
C TYR A 157 -10.04 0.40 16.76
N LYS A 158 -10.87 0.91 17.69
CA LYS A 158 -10.45 1.11 19.08
C LYS A 158 -10.12 -0.21 19.80
N ASN A 159 -10.78 -1.31 19.41
CA ASN A 159 -10.59 -2.63 19.98
C ASN A 159 -9.87 -3.60 19.01
N LEU A 160 -9.07 -3.06 18.08
CA LEU A 160 -8.43 -3.83 17.01
C LEU A 160 -7.54 -4.96 17.55
N SER A 161 -6.76 -4.71 18.58
CA SER A 161 -5.91 -5.74 19.19
C SER A 161 -6.73 -6.93 19.75
N GLU A 162 -7.90 -6.66 20.31
CA GLU A 162 -8.78 -7.70 20.80
C GLU A 162 -9.45 -8.46 19.66
N LEU A 163 -9.92 -7.75 18.62
CA LEU A 163 -10.48 -8.34 17.43
C LEU A 163 -9.46 -9.26 16.74
N ASN A 164 -8.23 -8.80 16.58
CA ASN A 164 -7.15 -9.60 16.00
C ASN A 164 -6.90 -10.88 16.81
N ARG A 165 -6.81 -10.77 18.13
CA ARG A 165 -6.63 -11.93 19.02
C ARG A 165 -7.73 -13.00 18.86
N LEU A 166 -8.94 -12.61 18.49
CA LEU A 166 -10.05 -13.52 18.22
C LEU A 166 -9.98 -14.09 16.79
N MET A 167 -9.63 -13.28 15.80
CA MET A 167 -9.62 -13.69 14.40
C MET A 167 -8.40 -14.55 14.03
N GLU A 168 -7.21 -14.21 14.52
CA GLU A 168 -5.96 -14.85 14.13
C GLU A 168 -5.94 -16.37 14.36
N PRO A 169 -6.40 -16.92 15.51
CA PRO A 169 -6.43 -18.38 15.71
C PRO A 169 -7.36 -19.12 14.75
N ILE A 170 -8.42 -18.46 14.29
CA ILE A 170 -9.37 -19.04 13.33
C ILE A 170 -8.75 -19.05 11.94
N LEU A 171 -8.20 -17.90 11.52
CA LEU A 171 -7.61 -17.74 10.20
C LEU A 171 -6.39 -18.64 9.99
N ALA A 172 -5.60 -18.87 11.04
CA ALA A 172 -4.43 -19.76 11.00
C ALA A 172 -4.77 -21.24 10.76
N GLN A 173 -6.03 -21.65 10.89
CA GLN A 173 -6.45 -23.07 10.72
C GLN A 173 -6.56 -23.50 9.25
N GLN A 174 -6.67 -22.57 8.32
CA GLN A 174 -6.90 -22.87 6.90
C GLN A 174 -5.89 -22.16 6.01
N THR A 175 -5.81 -22.58 4.74
CA THR A 175 -4.92 -21.97 3.74
C THR A 175 -5.44 -20.62 3.25
N ARG A 176 -4.54 -19.83 2.64
CA ARG A 176 -4.89 -18.58 1.95
C ARG A 176 -5.96 -18.80 0.89
N GLU A 177 -5.85 -19.87 0.11
CA GLU A 177 -6.80 -20.22 -0.94
C GLU A 177 -8.20 -20.54 -0.38
N TYR A 178 -8.28 -21.30 0.70
CA TYR A 178 -9.54 -21.61 1.37
C TYR A 178 -10.26 -20.32 1.80
N TRP A 179 -9.57 -19.46 2.53
CA TRP A 179 -10.17 -18.23 3.02
C TRP A 179 -10.49 -17.25 1.88
N GLN A 180 -9.63 -17.12 0.89
CA GLN A 180 -9.86 -16.24 -0.25
C GLN A 180 -11.14 -16.62 -0.99
N ARG A 181 -11.35 -17.92 -1.25
CA ARG A 181 -12.57 -18.40 -1.89
C ARG A 181 -13.80 -18.13 -1.03
N ALA A 182 -13.79 -18.51 0.25
CA ALA A 182 -14.90 -18.27 1.17
C ALA A 182 -15.27 -16.78 1.31
N LEU A 183 -14.27 -15.90 1.36
CA LEU A 183 -14.48 -14.46 1.46
C LEU A 183 -15.03 -13.86 0.16
N HIS A 184 -14.54 -14.31 -0.99
CA HIS A 184 -15.02 -13.87 -2.31
C HIS A 184 -16.46 -14.27 -2.58
N GLU A 185 -16.88 -15.46 -2.19
CA GLU A 185 -18.27 -15.93 -2.33
C GLU A 185 -19.28 -15.01 -1.66
N VAL A 186 -18.89 -14.32 -0.59
CA VAL A 186 -19.73 -13.34 0.12
C VAL A 186 -19.34 -11.90 -0.16
N GLY A 187 -18.47 -11.66 -1.15
CA GLY A 187 -18.09 -10.33 -1.61
C GLY A 187 -17.22 -9.54 -0.63
N ILE A 188 -16.37 -10.22 0.16
CA ILE A 188 -15.37 -9.58 1.02
C ILE A 188 -14.04 -9.49 0.25
N PRO A 189 -13.49 -8.27 0.03
CA PRO A 189 -12.20 -8.11 -0.61
C PRO A 189 -11.09 -8.77 0.20
N SER A 190 -10.31 -9.61 -0.45
CA SER A 190 -9.15 -10.27 0.13
C SER A 190 -8.11 -10.60 -0.95
N ALA A 191 -6.84 -10.63 -0.57
CA ALA A 191 -5.75 -10.98 -1.47
C ALA A 191 -4.62 -11.67 -0.70
N PRO A 192 -4.02 -12.75 -1.25
CA PRO A 192 -2.85 -13.36 -0.65
C PRO A 192 -1.65 -12.43 -0.75
N VAL A 193 -0.81 -12.44 0.27
CA VAL A 193 0.52 -11.82 0.17
C VAL A 193 1.39 -12.78 -0.63
N GLN A 194 1.54 -12.49 -1.91
CA GLN A 194 2.32 -13.30 -2.84
C GLN A 194 3.81 -12.97 -2.75
N THR A 195 4.63 -13.99 -2.89
CA THR A 195 6.06 -13.81 -3.23
C THR A 195 6.19 -13.41 -4.71
N VAL A 196 7.36 -12.89 -5.10
CA VAL A 196 7.60 -12.53 -6.51
C VAL A 196 7.43 -13.74 -7.45
N PRO A 197 7.95 -14.95 -7.17
CA PRO A 197 7.67 -16.12 -8.01
C PRO A 197 6.17 -16.49 -8.09
N GLU A 198 5.42 -16.41 -6.99
CA GLU A 198 3.97 -16.65 -7.02
C GLU A 198 3.27 -15.64 -7.93
N MET A 199 3.55 -14.35 -7.79
CA MET A 199 3.00 -13.29 -8.64
C MET A 199 3.35 -13.49 -10.12
N MET A 200 4.57 -13.92 -10.44
CA MET A 200 4.99 -14.18 -11.82
C MET A 200 4.22 -15.34 -12.47
N CYS A 201 3.78 -16.32 -11.68
CA CYS A 201 3.01 -17.48 -12.14
C CYS A 201 1.49 -17.28 -11.99
N ASP A 202 1.04 -16.12 -11.50
CA ASP A 202 -0.38 -15.86 -11.27
C ASP A 202 -1.15 -15.74 -12.59
N PRO A 203 -2.32 -16.42 -12.74
CA PRO A 203 -3.13 -16.36 -13.96
C PRO A 203 -3.54 -14.94 -14.37
N GLN A 204 -3.73 -14.02 -13.41
CA GLN A 204 -4.06 -12.64 -13.72
C GLN A 204 -2.86 -11.88 -14.32
N THR A 205 -1.65 -12.16 -13.84
CA THR A 205 -0.41 -11.61 -14.41
C THR A 205 -0.23 -12.07 -15.86
N GLU A 206 -0.48 -13.35 -16.14
CA GLU A 206 -0.45 -13.92 -17.47
C GLU A 206 -1.53 -13.30 -18.37
N ALA A 207 -2.78 -13.24 -17.91
CA ALA A 207 -3.91 -12.70 -18.66
C ALA A 207 -3.72 -11.22 -19.06
N LEU A 208 -3.04 -10.44 -18.22
CA LEU A 208 -2.71 -9.04 -18.51
C LEU A 208 -1.48 -8.86 -19.41
N GLY A 209 -0.75 -9.94 -19.71
CA GLY A 209 0.48 -9.87 -20.52
C GLY A 209 1.58 -9.01 -19.91
N MET A 210 1.60 -8.91 -18.58
CA MET A 210 2.53 -8.04 -17.85
C MET A 210 3.98 -8.49 -17.95
N LEU A 211 4.20 -9.80 -18.14
CA LEU A 211 5.53 -10.38 -18.28
C LEU A 211 5.71 -10.93 -19.70
N GLN A 212 6.75 -10.49 -20.37
CA GLN A 212 7.11 -10.95 -21.69
C GLN A 212 8.49 -11.61 -21.63
N LYS A 213 8.62 -12.77 -22.28
CA LYS A 213 9.94 -13.38 -22.48
C LYS A 213 10.66 -12.61 -23.57
N ILE A 214 11.82 -12.07 -23.23
CA ILE A 214 12.73 -11.47 -24.19
C ILE A 214 13.76 -12.55 -24.55
N ASP A 215 13.79 -12.95 -25.82
CA ASP A 215 14.84 -13.82 -26.32
C ASP A 215 16.02 -12.93 -26.72
N ASP A 216 16.95 -12.77 -25.80
CA ASP A 216 18.16 -11.95 -25.98
C ASP A 216 19.37 -12.79 -26.45
N GLY A 217 19.15 -14.09 -26.73
CA GLY A 217 20.21 -15.02 -27.14
C GLY A 217 21.27 -15.32 -26.08
N ILE A 218 21.10 -14.82 -24.84
CA ILE A 218 21.96 -15.15 -23.69
C ILE A 218 21.38 -16.39 -23.01
N LYS A 219 22.18 -17.47 -22.95
CA LYS A 219 21.83 -18.71 -22.23
C LYS A 219 22.26 -18.60 -20.78
#